data_c6cfa23bb2b075d0d41d7357ce9e16af
#
_entry.id   c6cfa23bb2b075d0d41d7357ce9e16af
#
_cell.length_a   1.000
_cell.length_b   1.000
_cell.length_c   1.000
_cell.angle_alpha   90.00
_cell.angle_beta   90.00
_cell.angle_gamma   90.00
#
_symmetry.space_group_name_H-M   'P 1'
#
loop_
_entity.id
_entity.type
_entity.pdbx_description
1 polymer ?
#
loop_
_entity_poly.entity_id
_entity_poly.type
_entity_poly.pdbx_seq_one_letter_code
_entity_poly.pdbx_strand_id
1 'polypeptide(L)'
;ALARIHRAAVVHRACHAASVAVAPAAGQTRPLPAEVVTSCRVLVSGGDTGAAGVTEADVYADSLVALGVPRESIVLEERSRNTFENARHTAQLLDGLQADQTVLVTSATHLARSQRYFARFGVRTVAVRADWLRAARNPAALGYNLLLTDIALHEYLGLAQFQVYEALGLNPP
;
A
#
# COMPACT_ATOMS: atom_id res chain seq x y z
N ALA A 1 -5.49 5.26 9.31
CA ALA A 1 -5.14 6.02 8.09
C ALA A 1 -3.80 6.76 8.25
N LEU A 2 -3.63 7.70 9.19
CA LEU A 2 -2.45 8.57 9.33
C LEU A 2 -1.11 7.83 9.33
N ALA A 3 -0.99 6.72 10.06
CA ALA A 3 0.26 5.95 10.10
C ALA A 3 0.67 5.42 8.71
N ARG A 4 -0.29 4.98 7.89
CA ARG A 4 -0.04 4.51 6.52
C ARG A 4 0.46 5.64 5.63
N ILE A 5 -0.19 6.79 5.69
CA ILE A 5 0.18 7.99 4.89
C ILE A 5 1.59 8.46 5.28
N HIS A 6 1.85 8.61 6.57
CA HIS A 6 3.18 9.01 7.05
C HIS A 6 4.27 8.01 6.62
N ARG A 7 4.03 6.70 6.76
CA ARG A 7 4.98 5.68 6.37
C ARG A 7 5.22 5.68 4.86
N ALA A 8 4.19 5.87 4.04
CA ALA A 8 4.30 5.99 2.59
C ALA A 8 5.17 7.20 2.19
N ALA A 9 4.98 8.36 2.82
CA ALA A 9 5.82 9.54 2.59
C ALA A 9 7.29 9.29 2.98
N VAL A 10 7.56 8.54 4.06
CA VAL A 10 8.93 8.16 4.44
C VAL A 10 9.56 7.24 3.39
N VAL A 11 8.83 6.22 2.92
CA VAL A 11 9.30 5.28 1.89
C VAL A 11 9.57 6.02 0.58
N HIS A 12 8.69 6.92 0.16
CA HIS A 12 8.88 7.74 -1.03
C HIS A 12 10.17 8.58 -0.93
N ARG A 13 10.39 9.27 0.18
CA ARG A 13 11.63 10.06 0.38
C ARG A 13 12.88 9.18 0.34
N ALA A 14 12.83 7.99 0.94
CA ALA A 14 13.97 7.06 0.91
C ALA A 14 14.26 6.57 -0.52
N CYS A 15 13.22 6.25 -1.29
CA CYS A 15 13.33 5.88 -2.70
C CYS A 15 13.95 7.03 -3.51
N HIS A 16 13.45 8.24 -3.35
CA HIS A 16 13.96 9.43 -4.06
C HIS A 16 15.42 9.73 -3.70
N ALA A 17 15.81 9.63 -2.43
CA ALA A 17 17.18 9.81 -1.99
C ALA A 17 18.14 8.75 -2.61
N ALA A 18 17.68 7.51 -2.70
CA ALA A 18 18.44 6.44 -3.36
C ALA A 18 18.62 6.71 -4.86
N SER A 19 17.57 7.21 -5.55
CA SER A 19 17.65 7.57 -6.97
C SER A 19 18.66 8.67 -7.24
N VAL A 20 18.68 9.70 -6.40
CA VAL A 20 19.62 10.83 -6.51
C VAL A 20 21.05 10.40 -6.22
N ALA A 21 21.26 9.49 -5.25
CA ALA A 21 22.59 8.98 -4.89
C ALA A 21 23.24 8.16 -5.99
N VAL A 22 22.46 7.57 -6.90
CA VAL A 22 22.94 6.77 -8.03
C VAL A 22 23.16 7.63 -9.29
N ALA A 23 22.69 8.88 -9.31
CA ALA A 23 22.93 9.79 -10.43
C ALA A 23 24.44 10.04 -10.60
N PRO A 24 25.00 9.96 -11.82
CA PRO A 24 26.43 10.18 -12.03
C PRO A 24 26.82 11.59 -11.62
N ALA A 25 27.93 11.71 -10.91
CA ALA A 25 28.52 13.01 -10.65
C ALA A 25 28.87 13.68 -11.99
N ALA A 26 28.65 15.00 -12.07
CA ALA A 26 28.92 15.78 -13.28
C ALA A 26 30.36 15.52 -13.76
N GLY A 27 30.51 14.96 -14.97
CA GLY A 27 31.80 14.65 -15.58
C GLY A 27 32.14 13.17 -15.72
N GLN A 28 31.33 12.23 -15.25
CA GLN A 28 31.54 10.82 -15.49
C GLN A 28 30.76 10.34 -16.74
N THR A 29 31.52 9.94 -17.77
CA THR A 29 30.99 9.46 -19.07
C THR A 29 30.69 7.95 -19.09
N ARG A 30 30.73 7.26 -17.95
CA ARG A 30 30.40 5.84 -17.91
C ARG A 30 28.89 5.65 -17.91
N PRO A 31 28.31 4.98 -18.91
CA PRO A 31 26.88 4.64 -18.88
C PRO A 31 26.61 3.80 -17.63
N LEU A 32 25.66 4.25 -16.82
CA LEU A 32 25.13 3.44 -15.72
C LEU A 32 24.44 2.20 -16.31
N PRO A 33 24.49 1.04 -15.66
CA PRO A 33 23.65 -0.08 -16.04
C PRO A 33 22.17 0.36 -16.03
N ALA A 34 21.38 -0.19 -16.95
CA ALA A 34 20.01 0.21 -17.23
C ALA A 34 18.99 -0.02 -16.07
N GLU A 35 19.46 -0.35 -14.89
CA GLU A 35 18.67 -0.66 -13.69
C GLU A 35 18.66 0.47 -12.64
N VAL A 36 18.96 1.68 -13.04
CA VAL A 36 18.91 2.80 -12.09
C VAL A 36 17.44 3.22 -11.88
N VAL A 37 16.99 3.21 -10.63
CA VAL A 37 15.66 3.73 -10.23
C VAL A 37 15.46 5.12 -10.82
N THR A 38 14.64 5.23 -11.84
CA THR A 38 14.44 6.49 -12.58
C THR A 38 13.28 7.31 -12.04
N SER A 39 12.34 6.68 -11.33
CA SER A 39 11.20 7.38 -10.74
C SER A 39 10.63 6.65 -9.54
N CYS A 40 10.26 7.40 -8.50
CA CYS A 40 9.55 6.91 -7.33
C CYS A 40 8.11 7.43 -7.38
N ARG A 41 7.14 6.52 -7.49
CA ARG A 41 5.72 6.85 -7.50
C ARG A 41 5.02 6.33 -6.26
N VAL A 42 3.99 7.05 -5.80
CA VAL A 42 3.09 6.59 -4.73
C VAL A 42 1.74 6.34 -5.34
N LEU A 43 1.33 5.07 -5.42
CA LEU A 43 -0.01 4.71 -5.83
C LEU A 43 -0.89 4.63 -4.58
N VAL A 44 -1.97 5.40 -4.56
CA VAL A 44 -2.95 5.45 -3.48
C VAL A 44 -4.23 4.81 -3.98
N SER A 45 -4.69 3.78 -3.28
CA SER A 45 -5.89 3.04 -3.66
C SER A 45 -6.97 3.13 -2.60
N GLY A 46 -8.16 3.49 -3.01
CA GLY A 46 -9.37 3.56 -2.19
C GLY A 46 -10.44 4.44 -2.81
N GLY A 47 -11.60 3.82 -3.11
CA GLY A 47 -12.76 4.53 -3.67
C GLY A 47 -13.61 5.23 -2.61
N ASP A 48 -14.76 5.76 -3.05
CA ASP A 48 -15.78 6.35 -2.17
C ASP A 48 -16.69 5.26 -1.59
N THR A 49 -16.25 4.64 -0.49
CA THR A 49 -17.03 3.60 0.19
C THR A 49 -18.15 4.15 1.05
N GLY A 50 -18.10 5.44 1.37
CA GLY A 50 -19.08 6.14 2.22
C GLY A 50 -20.13 6.95 1.47
N ALA A 51 -20.07 6.96 0.12
CA ALA A 51 -20.89 7.84 -0.72
C ALA A 51 -20.83 9.33 -0.30
N ALA A 52 -19.63 9.75 0.12
CA ALA A 52 -19.36 11.11 0.59
C ALA A 52 -19.02 12.08 -0.56
N GLY A 53 -18.91 11.59 -1.80
CA GLY A 53 -18.51 12.36 -2.96
C GLY A 53 -17.00 12.65 -3.02
N VAL A 54 -16.21 12.05 -2.11
CA VAL A 54 -14.74 12.15 -2.07
C VAL A 54 -14.18 10.75 -1.82
N THR A 55 -13.15 10.37 -2.55
CA THR A 55 -12.53 9.05 -2.40
C THR A 55 -11.51 9.02 -1.25
N GLU A 56 -11.27 7.83 -0.69
CA GLU A 56 -10.16 7.66 0.26
C GLU A 56 -8.82 8.01 -0.40
N ALA A 57 -8.66 7.70 -1.68
CA ALA A 57 -7.45 7.99 -2.43
C ALA A 57 -7.18 9.50 -2.52
N ASP A 58 -8.21 10.34 -2.76
CA ASP A 58 -8.07 11.79 -2.77
C ASP A 58 -7.60 12.33 -1.41
N VAL A 59 -8.29 11.94 -0.33
CA VAL A 59 -7.97 12.41 1.02
C VAL A 59 -6.53 12.04 1.41
N TYR A 60 -6.09 10.83 1.01
CA TYR A 60 -4.74 10.37 1.30
C TYR A 60 -3.69 11.08 0.43
N ALA A 61 -4.03 11.39 -0.82
CA ALA A 61 -3.15 12.16 -1.70
C ALA A 61 -2.90 13.56 -1.17
N ASP A 62 -3.93 14.27 -0.73
CA ASP A 62 -3.80 15.60 -0.14
C ASP A 62 -2.91 15.56 1.11
N SER A 63 -3.08 14.52 1.93
CA SER A 63 -2.25 14.31 3.12
C SER A 63 -0.79 14.01 2.76
N LEU A 64 -0.53 13.25 1.68
CA LEU A 64 0.82 12.98 1.18
C LEU A 64 1.48 14.24 0.63
N VAL A 65 0.74 15.08 -0.08
CA VAL A 65 1.23 16.38 -0.56
C VAL A 65 1.60 17.28 0.61
N ALA A 66 0.77 17.33 1.64
CA ALA A 66 1.08 18.08 2.87
C ALA A 66 2.33 17.54 3.60
N LEU A 67 2.69 16.28 3.41
CA LEU A 67 3.92 15.65 3.91
C LEU A 67 5.12 15.79 2.96
N GLY A 68 4.98 16.56 1.87
CA GLY A 68 6.06 16.87 0.94
C GLY A 68 6.26 15.86 -0.18
N VAL A 69 5.29 14.98 -0.46
CA VAL A 69 5.30 14.13 -1.66
C VAL A 69 4.80 14.96 -2.84
N PRO A 70 5.58 15.11 -3.94
CA PRO A 70 5.14 15.87 -5.11
C PRO A 70 3.85 15.29 -5.70
N ARG A 71 2.88 16.14 -6.06
CA ARG A 71 1.58 15.69 -6.59
C ARG A 71 1.73 14.85 -7.86
N GLU A 72 2.68 15.20 -8.71
CA GLU A 72 3.03 14.47 -9.94
C GLU A 72 3.59 13.06 -9.68
N SER A 73 4.08 12.80 -8.48
CA SER A 73 4.52 11.47 -8.06
C SER A 73 3.38 10.58 -7.54
N ILE A 74 2.18 11.13 -7.37
CA ILE A 74 1.03 10.42 -6.81
C ILE A 74 0.10 9.95 -7.94
N VAL A 75 -0.22 8.66 -7.92
CA VAL A 75 -1.19 8.04 -8.83
C VAL A 75 -2.38 7.57 -7.98
N LEU A 76 -3.59 7.88 -8.41
CA LEU A 76 -4.82 7.53 -7.70
C LEU A 76 -5.50 6.31 -8.33
N GLU A 77 -5.95 5.41 -7.48
CA GLU A 77 -6.92 4.38 -7.78
C GLU A 77 -8.16 4.64 -6.91
N GLU A 78 -9.25 5.04 -7.53
CA GLU A 78 -10.44 5.60 -6.87
C GLU A 78 -11.69 4.74 -7.01
N ARG A 79 -11.58 3.56 -7.64
CA ARG A 79 -12.72 2.73 -8.03
C ARG A 79 -13.02 1.62 -7.04
N SER A 80 -12.03 1.24 -6.27
CA SER A 80 -12.08 0.08 -5.38
C SER A 80 -12.98 0.32 -4.15
N ARG A 81 -13.73 -0.72 -3.78
CA ARG A 81 -14.63 -0.73 -2.62
C ARG A 81 -14.20 -1.73 -1.54
N ASN A 82 -13.22 -2.56 -1.83
CA ASN A 82 -12.73 -3.60 -0.94
C ASN A 82 -11.30 -3.98 -1.31
N THR A 83 -10.66 -4.81 -0.47
CA THR A 83 -9.24 -5.19 -0.64
C THR A 83 -8.97 -5.96 -1.94
N PHE A 84 -9.92 -6.75 -2.41
CA PHE A 84 -9.79 -7.48 -3.67
C PHE A 84 -9.74 -6.50 -4.85
N GLU A 85 -10.67 -5.55 -4.89
CA GLU A 85 -10.74 -4.52 -5.92
C GLU A 85 -9.51 -3.59 -5.86
N ASN A 86 -9.04 -3.23 -4.65
CA ASN A 86 -7.80 -2.48 -4.47
C ASN A 86 -6.64 -3.19 -5.18
N ALA A 87 -6.44 -4.47 -4.92
CA ALA A 87 -5.34 -5.22 -5.53
C ALA A 87 -5.52 -5.36 -7.06
N ARG A 88 -6.74 -5.64 -7.51
CA ARG A 88 -7.06 -5.79 -8.94
C ARG A 88 -6.81 -4.52 -9.73
N HIS A 89 -7.39 -3.40 -9.30
CA HIS A 89 -7.26 -2.14 -10.02
C HIS A 89 -5.84 -1.56 -9.92
N THR A 90 -5.20 -1.70 -8.76
CA THR A 90 -3.80 -1.31 -8.58
C THR A 90 -2.87 -2.12 -9.48
N ALA A 91 -3.08 -3.44 -9.63
CA ALA A 91 -2.27 -4.27 -10.51
C ALA A 91 -2.30 -3.77 -11.96
N GLN A 92 -3.48 -3.38 -12.46
CA GLN A 92 -3.64 -2.81 -13.79
C GLN A 92 -2.86 -1.50 -13.97
N LEU A 93 -2.86 -0.63 -12.95
CA LEU A 93 -2.10 0.62 -12.98
C LEU A 93 -0.58 0.38 -12.90
N LEU A 94 -0.14 -0.59 -12.09
CA LEU A 94 1.28 -0.94 -11.97
C LEU A 94 1.85 -1.51 -13.28
N ASP A 95 1.06 -2.30 -14.00
CA ASP A 95 1.43 -2.82 -15.32
C ASP A 95 1.65 -1.65 -16.31
N GLY A 96 0.72 -0.70 -16.36
CA GLY A 96 0.86 0.51 -17.17
C GLY A 96 2.05 1.41 -16.78
N LEU A 97 2.45 1.38 -15.52
CA LEU A 97 3.62 2.13 -15.01
C LEU A 97 4.94 1.40 -15.22
N GLN A 98 4.91 0.14 -15.65
CA GLN A 98 6.09 -0.72 -15.80
C GLN A 98 6.96 -0.74 -14.52
N ALA A 99 6.32 -0.94 -13.36
CA ALA A 99 6.98 -0.86 -12.07
C ALA A 99 7.86 -2.09 -11.81
N ASP A 100 9.17 -1.90 -11.68
CA ASP A 100 10.15 -2.96 -11.40
C ASP A 100 10.01 -3.52 -9.98
N GLN A 101 9.71 -2.65 -9.03
CA GLN A 101 9.54 -3.02 -7.63
C GLN A 101 8.33 -2.32 -7.02
N THR A 102 7.49 -3.08 -6.34
CA THR A 102 6.33 -2.57 -5.61
C THR A 102 6.52 -2.73 -4.11
N VAL A 103 6.43 -1.61 -3.38
CA VAL A 103 6.43 -1.59 -1.92
C VAL A 103 5.01 -1.40 -1.42
N LEU A 104 4.48 -2.38 -0.69
CA LEU A 104 3.14 -2.32 -0.11
C LEU A 104 3.19 -1.76 1.31
N VAL A 105 2.63 -0.58 1.50
CA VAL A 105 2.53 0.09 2.80
C VAL A 105 1.10 -0.01 3.33
N THR A 106 0.90 -0.75 4.40
CA THR A 106 -0.40 -0.85 5.08
C THR A 106 -0.23 -1.18 6.55
N SER A 107 -1.34 -1.24 7.32
CA SER A 107 -1.29 -1.65 8.73
C SER A 107 -0.77 -3.07 8.90
N ALA A 108 -0.08 -3.32 10.01
CA ALA A 108 0.53 -4.62 10.29
C ALA A 108 -0.49 -5.77 10.24
N THR A 109 -1.69 -5.56 10.75
CA THR A 109 -2.79 -6.53 10.75
C THR A 109 -3.28 -6.86 9.35
N HIS A 110 -3.37 -5.86 8.48
CA HIS A 110 -3.92 -5.99 7.12
C HIS A 110 -2.91 -6.52 6.09
N LEU A 111 -1.62 -6.51 6.42
CA LEU A 111 -0.52 -6.73 5.48
C LEU A 111 -0.59 -8.12 4.82
N ALA A 112 -0.80 -9.18 5.63
CA ALA A 112 -0.82 -10.55 5.13
C ALA A 112 -1.97 -10.79 4.13
N ARG A 113 -3.14 -10.24 4.40
CA ARG A 113 -4.31 -10.34 3.51
C ARG A 113 -4.07 -9.56 2.22
N SER A 114 -3.58 -8.34 2.32
CA SER A 114 -3.27 -7.52 1.14
C SER A 114 -2.23 -8.18 0.24
N GLN A 115 -1.13 -8.72 0.80
CA GLN A 115 -0.10 -9.39 -0.01
C GLN A 115 -0.65 -10.59 -0.79
N ARG A 116 -1.59 -11.36 -0.22
CA ARG A 116 -2.21 -12.49 -0.93
C ARG A 116 -3.05 -12.04 -2.12
N TYR A 117 -3.81 -10.95 -1.96
CA TYR A 117 -4.57 -10.38 -3.08
C TYR A 117 -3.65 -9.83 -4.17
N PHE A 118 -2.60 -9.10 -3.82
CA PHE A 118 -1.63 -8.61 -4.80
C PHE A 118 -0.93 -9.75 -5.54
N ALA A 119 -0.50 -10.79 -4.82
CA ALA A 119 0.12 -11.97 -5.41
C ALA A 119 -0.80 -12.71 -6.40
N ARG A 120 -2.11 -12.76 -6.11
CA ARG A 120 -3.11 -13.33 -7.03
C ARG A 120 -3.13 -12.61 -8.38
N PHE A 121 -2.96 -11.30 -8.39
CA PHE A 121 -2.89 -10.49 -9.60
C PHE A 121 -1.45 -10.34 -10.16
N GLY A 122 -0.55 -11.25 -9.78
CA GLY A 122 0.82 -11.29 -10.31
C GLY A 122 1.76 -10.23 -9.73
N VAL A 123 1.32 -9.40 -8.80
CA VAL A 123 2.13 -8.33 -8.22
C VAL A 123 2.90 -8.85 -7.00
N ARG A 124 4.23 -8.90 -7.12
CA ARG A 124 5.11 -9.18 -5.99
C ARG A 124 5.36 -7.90 -5.20
N THR A 125 5.09 -7.94 -3.90
CA THR A 125 5.22 -6.77 -3.04
C THR A 125 6.26 -6.96 -1.94
N VAL A 126 7.07 -5.93 -1.71
CA VAL A 126 7.87 -5.80 -0.49
C VAL A 126 7.00 -5.16 0.60
N ALA A 127 6.81 -5.87 1.69
CA ALA A 127 5.91 -5.46 2.76
C ALA A 127 6.54 -4.43 3.70
N VAL A 128 5.89 -3.31 3.90
CA VAL A 128 6.27 -2.29 4.90
C VAL A 128 5.10 -2.02 5.83
N ARG A 129 5.30 -2.29 7.11
CA ARG A 129 4.30 -2.04 8.15
C ARG A 129 4.23 -0.57 8.49
N ALA A 130 3.02 -0.02 8.47
CA ALA A 130 2.79 1.37 8.83
C ALA A 130 2.64 1.57 10.35
N ASP A 131 2.15 0.57 11.05
CA ASP A 131 1.85 0.61 12.48
C ASP A 131 2.15 -0.72 13.18
N TRP A 132 2.08 -0.69 14.50
CA TRP A 132 2.16 -1.84 15.38
C TRP A 132 1.05 -1.76 16.41
N LEU A 133 0.16 -2.75 16.41
CA LEU A 133 -0.83 -2.92 17.47
C LEU A 133 -0.33 -3.98 18.46
N ARG A 134 -0.37 -3.67 19.74
CA ARG A 134 0.11 -4.54 20.80
C ARG A 134 -0.92 -4.61 21.92
N ALA A 135 -1.32 -5.81 22.31
CA ALA A 135 -2.19 -5.99 23.45
C ALA A 135 -1.55 -5.44 24.74
N ALA A 136 -2.33 -4.75 25.53
CA ALA A 136 -1.89 -4.24 26.83
C ALA A 136 -2.10 -5.29 27.91
N ARG A 137 -1.08 -5.52 28.74
CA ARG A 137 -1.15 -6.47 29.86
C ARG A 137 -1.77 -5.87 31.13
N ASN A 138 -2.59 -4.85 30.98
CA ASN A 138 -3.24 -4.14 32.08
C ASN A 138 -4.74 -4.44 32.09
N PRO A 139 -5.35 -4.90 33.19
CA PRO A 139 -6.79 -5.14 33.28
C PRO A 139 -7.64 -3.92 32.91
N ALA A 140 -7.18 -2.70 33.19
CA ALA A 140 -7.87 -1.46 32.77
C ALA A 140 -7.92 -1.23 31.25
N ALA A 141 -7.13 -1.99 30.48
CA ALA A 141 -7.10 -1.90 29.02
C ALA A 141 -8.03 -2.92 28.32
N LEU A 142 -9.01 -3.47 29.05
CA LEU A 142 -9.92 -4.50 28.51
C LEU A 142 -10.59 -4.04 27.20
N GLY A 143 -11.15 -2.83 27.18
CA GLY A 143 -11.81 -2.27 25.98
C GLY A 143 -10.86 -2.17 24.78
N TYR A 144 -9.63 -1.75 25.01
CA TYR A 144 -8.60 -1.70 23.96
C TYR A 144 -8.25 -3.10 23.45
N ASN A 145 -8.08 -4.08 24.37
CA ASN A 145 -7.77 -5.45 23.96
C ASN A 145 -8.93 -6.12 23.21
N LEU A 146 -10.18 -5.82 23.56
CA LEU A 146 -11.35 -6.26 22.81
C LEU A 146 -11.37 -5.68 21.38
N LEU A 147 -11.06 -4.40 21.24
CA LEU A 147 -10.92 -3.77 19.91
C LEU A 147 -9.82 -4.47 19.09
N LEU A 148 -8.67 -4.78 19.68
CA LEU A 148 -7.62 -5.51 18.98
C LEU A 148 -8.05 -6.93 18.57
N THR A 149 -8.83 -7.59 19.41
CA THR A 149 -9.39 -8.92 19.10
C THR A 149 -10.36 -8.85 17.93
N ASP A 150 -11.23 -7.84 17.90
CA ASP A 150 -12.15 -7.60 16.78
C ASP A 150 -11.39 -7.37 15.47
N ILE A 151 -10.39 -6.48 15.47
CA ILE A 151 -9.52 -6.23 14.32
C ILE A 151 -8.86 -7.53 13.83
N ALA A 152 -8.29 -8.32 14.75
CA ALA A 152 -7.62 -9.57 14.41
C ALA A 152 -8.61 -10.59 13.82
N LEU A 153 -9.78 -10.73 14.44
CA LEU A 153 -10.84 -11.63 13.95
C LEU A 153 -11.29 -11.25 12.55
N HIS A 154 -11.51 -9.96 12.30
CA HIS A 154 -11.87 -9.46 10.97
C HIS A 154 -10.82 -9.85 9.90
N GLU A 155 -9.53 -9.72 10.20
CA GLU A 155 -8.47 -10.12 9.28
C GLU A 155 -8.39 -11.64 9.07
N TYR A 156 -8.57 -12.45 10.13
CA TYR A 156 -8.62 -13.91 10.00
C TYR A 156 -9.82 -14.38 9.18
N LEU A 157 -11.00 -13.80 9.40
CA LEU A 157 -12.18 -14.10 8.60
C LEU A 157 -11.98 -13.68 7.12
N GLY A 158 -11.37 -12.54 6.88
CA GLY A 158 -11.04 -12.10 5.53
C GLY A 158 -10.04 -13.02 4.83
N LEU A 159 -9.06 -13.57 5.55
CA LEU A 159 -8.13 -14.57 5.03
C LEU A 159 -8.82 -15.92 4.74
N ALA A 160 -9.70 -16.36 5.63
CA ALA A 160 -10.50 -17.57 5.43
C ALA A 160 -11.43 -17.44 4.22
N GLN A 161 -12.12 -16.32 4.11
CA GLN A 161 -12.95 -16.00 2.94
C GLN A 161 -12.14 -16.03 1.64
N PHE A 162 -10.96 -15.42 1.62
CA PHE A 162 -10.07 -15.47 0.46
C PHE A 162 -9.78 -16.91 0.04
N GLN A 163 -9.41 -17.78 1.01
CA GLN A 163 -9.08 -19.18 0.72
C GLN A 163 -10.28 -19.97 0.20
N VAL A 164 -11.46 -19.78 0.80
CA VAL A 164 -12.70 -20.43 0.36
C VAL A 164 -13.07 -19.99 -1.05
N TYR A 165 -13.04 -18.70 -1.33
CA TYR A 165 -13.37 -18.15 -2.64
C TYR A 165 -12.38 -18.60 -3.71
N GLU A 166 -11.10 -18.72 -3.35
CA GLU A 166 -10.06 -19.25 -4.25
C GLU A 166 -10.32 -20.72 -4.58
N ALA A 167 -10.59 -21.55 -3.56
CA ALA A 167 -10.87 -22.96 -3.74
C ALA A 167 -12.15 -23.25 -4.54
N LEU A 168 -13.15 -22.38 -4.45
CA LEU A 168 -14.43 -22.50 -5.13
C LEU A 168 -14.48 -21.78 -6.48
N GLY A 169 -13.40 -21.09 -6.88
CA GLY A 169 -13.37 -20.29 -8.11
C GLY A 169 -14.32 -19.08 -8.08
N LEU A 170 -14.69 -18.60 -6.90
CA LEU A 170 -15.63 -17.49 -6.72
C LEU A 170 -14.95 -16.11 -6.81
N ASN A 171 -13.63 -16.06 -6.76
CA ASN A 171 -12.90 -14.83 -7.04
C ASN A 171 -12.84 -14.62 -8.55
N PRO A 172 -13.40 -13.55 -9.10
CA PRO A 172 -13.33 -13.29 -10.54
C PRO A 172 -11.87 -13.13 -11.00
N PRO A 173 -11.58 -13.47 -12.27
CA PRO A 173 -10.25 -13.31 -12.87
C PRO A 173 -9.80 -11.84 -12.94
#